data_48e8a5f6bd06d43d790f58da3af8c79d
#
_entry.id   48e8a5f6bd06d43d790f58da3af8c79d
#
_cell.length_a   1.000
_cell.length_b   1.000
_cell.length_c   1.000
_cell.angle_alpha   90.00
_cell.angle_beta   90.00
_cell.angle_gamma   90.00
#
_symmetry.space_group_name_H-M   'P 1'
#
loop_
_entity.id
_entity.type
_entity.pdbx_description
1 polymer ?
#
loop_
_entity_poly.entity_id
_entity_poly.type
_entity_poly.pdbx_seq_one_letter_code
_entity_poly.pdbx_strand_id
1 'polypeptide(L)'
;TSSRYTLLLAAVGVGPASLLLGAAFPIGARLYAEGREHTGDAVGRFYGGNTLGAIVGSLTAGFVLLPAFGSRVTVAIPALALVATSLALLWRSPLPRPVVPGAALVAVAVVAVGLPDPSDAALAQRFPGSTLVAVEEGRQGTTWVIDQVDTGARHLYVDGLHQASSEPGVLRIHEQIALIPMAIHPAPARALVIGLGGGVTSGALSSVRGVEVDVVELSPEVVRAARWFGAWNDDVVDKPNVRIRSDDGRNRLLVSDERYDVITADIIQPRSPGAGKLWSIDYWRLVREALAPGGIALQWVGAARNEVEYGLIVRSFLQVFPEATLWVGGQVLVGTVEPLRLDRGAIERKLADPADRALFCTVGVCSFDDLLAQYAAGPDDLRNFVGPGPVLDDDFPRIEYWRSLGVASDAPFVNLDPLLARRDPSVLLRP
;
A
#
# COMPACT_ATOMS: atom_id res chain seq x y z
N THR A 1 22.64 -16.72 -4.16
CA THR A 1 22.82 -17.45 -2.87
C THR A 1 21.61 -17.30 -1.96
N SER A 2 20.94 -16.16 -1.95
CA SER A 2 19.75 -15.87 -1.10
C SER A 2 18.57 -16.84 -1.36
N SER A 3 18.17 -17.08 -2.61
CA SER A 3 17.01 -17.93 -2.96
C SER A 3 17.11 -19.37 -2.49
N ARG A 4 18.31 -19.97 -2.56
CA ARG A 4 18.51 -21.37 -2.12
C ARG A 4 18.38 -21.52 -0.61
N TYR A 5 18.86 -20.52 0.13
CA TYR A 5 18.76 -20.50 1.60
C TYR A 5 17.31 -20.35 2.05
N THR A 6 16.56 -19.46 1.40
CA THR A 6 15.12 -19.27 1.66
C THR A 6 14.31 -20.53 1.35
N LEU A 7 14.60 -21.21 0.23
CA LEU A 7 13.95 -22.49 -0.10
C LEU A 7 14.28 -23.59 0.93
N LEU A 8 15.52 -23.66 1.39
CA LEU A 8 15.92 -24.64 2.41
C LEU A 8 15.20 -24.38 3.73
N LEU A 9 15.15 -23.13 4.18
CA LEU A 9 14.44 -22.75 5.42
C LEU A 9 12.95 -23.04 5.31
N ALA A 10 12.32 -22.72 4.17
CA ALA A 10 10.92 -23.05 3.92
C ALA A 10 10.69 -24.57 3.91
N ALA A 11 11.56 -25.35 3.27
CA ALA A 11 11.47 -26.81 3.23
C ALA A 11 11.62 -27.43 4.62
N VAL A 12 12.52 -26.93 5.46
CA VAL A 12 12.72 -27.42 6.82
C VAL A 12 11.57 -26.98 7.75
N GLY A 13 11.08 -25.75 7.61
CA GLY A 13 10.01 -25.22 8.47
C GLY A 13 8.63 -25.77 8.13
N VAL A 14 8.30 -25.86 6.85
CA VAL A 14 6.95 -26.24 6.38
C VAL A 14 6.88 -27.71 5.95
N GLY A 15 7.98 -28.27 5.44
CA GLY A 15 8.02 -29.60 4.85
C GLY A 15 7.54 -30.72 5.78
N PRO A 16 8.06 -30.86 7.00
CA PRO A 16 7.62 -31.93 7.91
C PRO A 16 6.13 -31.85 8.26
N ALA A 17 5.63 -30.64 8.53
CA ALA A 17 4.20 -30.43 8.82
C ALA A 17 3.32 -30.78 7.62
N SER A 18 3.71 -30.37 6.42
CA SER A 18 2.99 -30.68 5.17
C SER A 18 2.97 -32.16 4.86
N LEU A 19 4.07 -32.89 5.09
CA LEU A 19 4.14 -34.35 4.91
C LEU A 19 3.21 -35.08 5.89
N LEU A 20 3.20 -34.68 7.16
CA LEU A 20 2.34 -35.29 8.19
C LEU A 20 0.85 -35.02 7.90
N LEU A 21 0.50 -33.79 7.55
CA LEU A 21 -0.88 -33.44 7.19
C LEU A 21 -1.32 -34.15 5.90
N GLY A 22 -0.42 -34.23 4.89
CA GLY A 22 -0.68 -34.99 3.66
C GLY A 22 -0.91 -36.48 3.89
N ALA A 23 -0.18 -37.09 4.82
CA ALA A 23 -0.36 -38.49 5.20
C ALA A 23 -1.63 -38.73 6.05
N ALA A 24 -2.03 -37.77 6.87
CA ALA A 24 -3.19 -37.89 7.75
C ALA A 24 -4.49 -38.11 6.99
N PHE A 25 -4.69 -37.46 5.83
CA PHE A 25 -5.91 -37.58 5.02
C PHE A 25 -6.14 -39.00 4.48
N PRO A 26 -5.22 -39.64 3.74
CA PRO A 26 -5.44 -41.00 3.21
C PRO A 26 -5.54 -42.04 4.34
N ILE A 27 -4.79 -41.87 5.43
CA ILE A 27 -4.89 -42.76 6.60
C ILE A 27 -6.28 -42.61 7.23
N GLY A 28 -6.76 -41.41 7.48
CA GLY A 28 -8.08 -41.13 8.04
C GLY A 28 -9.20 -41.62 7.15
N ALA A 29 -9.13 -41.41 5.84
CA ALA A 29 -10.09 -41.91 4.86
C ALA A 29 -10.17 -43.45 4.88
N ARG A 30 -9.01 -44.12 4.93
CA ARG A 30 -8.95 -45.61 5.03
C ARG A 30 -9.60 -46.10 6.32
N LEU A 31 -9.24 -45.57 7.45
CA LEU A 31 -9.80 -45.95 8.75
C LEU A 31 -11.29 -45.69 8.83
N TYR A 32 -11.76 -44.58 8.24
CA TYR A 32 -13.18 -44.23 8.20
C TYR A 32 -13.99 -45.20 7.30
N ALA A 33 -13.40 -45.67 6.19
CA ALA A 33 -14.03 -46.56 5.25
C ALA A 33 -13.96 -48.04 5.67
N GLU A 34 -13.07 -48.43 6.59
CA GLU A 34 -12.84 -49.80 7.03
C GLU A 34 -14.10 -50.39 7.68
N GLY A 35 -14.53 -51.58 7.22
CA GLY A 35 -15.70 -52.28 7.70
C GLY A 35 -17.05 -51.74 7.22
N ARG A 36 -17.08 -50.80 6.25
CA ARG A 36 -18.28 -50.26 5.65
C ARG A 36 -18.61 -50.91 4.31
N GLU A 37 -19.85 -51.28 4.09
CA GLU A 37 -20.31 -51.97 2.86
C GLU A 37 -20.16 -51.07 1.61
N HIS A 38 -20.28 -49.72 1.78
CA HIS A 38 -20.22 -48.73 0.70
C HIS A 38 -18.99 -47.83 0.87
N THR A 39 -17.82 -48.35 0.53
CA THR A 39 -16.53 -47.67 0.68
C THR A 39 -16.52 -46.32 -0.04
N GLY A 40 -17.10 -46.22 -1.25
CA GLY A 40 -17.14 -44.96 -2.02
C GLY A 40 -17.92 -43.85 -1.32
N ASP A 41 -19.08 -44.20 -0.72
CA ASP A 41 -19.92 -43.26 0.05
C ASP A 41 -19.21 -42.81 1.34
N ALA A 42 -18.54 -43.73 2.03
CA ALA A 42 -17.75 -43.39 3.22
C ALA A 42 -16.60 -42.43 2.91
N VAL A 43 -15.84 -42.70 1.84
CA VAL A 43 -14.76 -41.79 1.41
C VAL A 43 -15.32 -40.44 0.99
N GLY A 44 -16.46 -40.42 0.25
CA GLY A 44 -17.13 -39.19 -0.15
C GLY A 44 -17.54 -38.30 1.04
N ARG A 45 -18.12 -38.92 2.08
CA ARG A 45 -18.50 -38.20 3.33
C ARG A 45 -17.28 -37.68 4.09
N PHE A 46 -16.22 -38.46 4.18
CA PHE A 46 -14.96 -38.06 4.81
C PHE A 46 -14.36 -36.87 4.09
N TYR A 47 -14.30 -36.94 2.75
CA TYR A 47 -13.81 -35.86 1.91
C TYR A 47 -14.65 -34.58 2.04
N GLY A 48 -15.98 -34.72 1.99
CA GLY A 48 -16.92 -33.60 2.18
C GLY A 48 -16.73 -32.91 3.53
N GLY A 49 -16.58 -33.70 4.61
CA GLY A 49 -16.32 -33.19 5.96
C GLY A 49 -14.98 -32.45 6.03
N ASN A 50 -13.92 -32.98 5.42
CA ASN A 50 -12.63 -32.32 5.36
C ASN A 50 -12.69 -31.00 4.59
N THR A 51 -13.37 -30.99 3.44
CA THR A 51 -13.55 -29.76 2.63
C THR A 51 -14.34 -28.69 3.38
N LEU A 52 -15.46 -29.09 4.03
CA LEU A 52 -16.22 -28.16 4.86
C LEU A 52 -15.38 -27.58 6.01
N GLY A 53 -14.62 -28.45 6.69
CA GLY A 53 -13.69 -28.03 7.76
C GLY A 53 -12.62 -27.05 7.26
N ALA A 54 -12.07 -27.27 6.07
CA ALA A 54 -11.10 -26.38 5.45
C ALA A 54 -11.71 -25.00 5.12
N ILE A 55 -12.94 -24.97 4.57
CA ILE A 55 -13.66 -23.72 4.28
C ILE A 55 -13.96 -22.95 5.58
N VAL A 56 -14.60 -23.60 6.55
CA VAL A 56 -14.92 -22.96 7.83
C VAL A 56 -13.66 -22.51 8.56
N GLY A 57 -12.64 -23.36 8.59
CA GLY A 57 -11.37 -23.05 9.26
C GLY A 57 -10.65 -21.86 8.63
N SER A 58 -10.55 -21.79 7.31
CA SER A 58 -9.89 -20.67 6.61
C SER A 58 -10.65 -19.36 6.79
N LEU A 59 -11.98 -19.37 6.68
CA LEU A 59 -12.82 -18.19 6.92
C LEU A 59 -12.72 -17.71 8.38
N THR A 60 -12.81 -18.64 9.33
CA THR A 60 -12.70 -18.30 10.76
C THR A 60 -11.30 -17.75 11.09
N ALA A 61 -10.24 -18.38 10.59
CA ALA A 61 -8.87 -17.93 10.83
C ALA A 61 -8.60 -16.54 10.23
N GLY A 62 -8.94 -16.33 8.95
CA GLY A 62 -8.64 -15.09 8.24
C GLY A 62 -9.52 -13.90 8.63
N PHE A 63 -10.82 -14.13 8.87
CA PHE A 63 -11.77 -13.04 9.10
C PHE A 63 -12.13 -12.80 10.57
N VAL A 64 -11.85 -13.74 11.45
CA VAL A 64 -12.21 -13.62 12.87
C VAL A 64 -10.98 -13.69 13.77
N LEU A 65 -10.22 -14.81 13.71
CA LEU A 65 -9.14 -15.01 14.67
C LEU A 65 -7.97 -14.06 14.44
N LEU A 66 -7.52 -13.91 13.20
CA LEU A 66 -6.39 -13.04 12.87
C LEU A 66 -6.66 -11.58 13.23
N PRO A 67 -7.79 -10.95 12.85
CA PRO A 67 -8.09 -9.58 13.23
C PRO A 67 -8.35 -9.37 14.73
N ALA A 68 -8.83 -10.40 15.43
CA ALA A 68 -9.18 -10.28 16.85
C ALA A 68 -8.03 -10.58 17.81
N PHE A 69 -7.15 -11.52 17.44
CA PHE A 69 -6.14 -12.08 18.36
C PHE A 69 -4.71 -12.09 17.80
N GLY A 70 -4.53 -11.65 16.55
CA GLY A 70 -3.24 -11.65 15.86
C GLY A 70 -2.80 -13.05 15.38
N SER A 71 -1.70 -13.08 14.64
CA SER A 71 -1.17 -14.27 13.98
C SER A 71 -0.76 -15.37 14.97
N ARG A 72 -0.15 -14.98 16.10
CA ARG A 72 0.33 -15.91 17.13
C ARG A 72 -0.80 -16.78 17.70
N VAL A 73 -1.87 -16.16 18.15
CA VAL A 73 -3.02 -16.88 18.73
C VAL A 73 -3.77 -17.66 17.66
N THR A 74 -3.90 -17.10 16.47
CA THR A 74 -4.56 -17.75 15.32
C THR A 74 -3.86 -19.06 14.93
N VAL A 75 -2.55 -19.15 15.02
CA VAL A 75 -1.80 -20.39 14.77
C VAL A 75 -1.85 -21.33 15.97
N ALA A 76 -1.82 -20.81 17.19
CA ALA A 76 -1.84 -21.62 18.40
C ALA A 76 -3.15 -22.40 18.61
N ILE A 77 -4.31 -21.80 18.30
CA ILE A 77 -5.63 -22.44 18.47
C ILE A 77 -5.75 -23.76 17.68
N PRO A 78 -5.54 -23.81 16.35
CA PRO A 78 -5.62 -25.07 15.60
C PRO A 78 -4.52 -26.06 16.00
N ALA A 79 -3.32 -25.60 16.36
CA ALA A 79 -2.28 -26.48 16.85
C ALA A 79 -2.70 -27.19 18.15
N LEU A 80 -3.25 -26.46 19.11
CA LEU A 80 -3.79 -27.03 20.35
C LEU A 80 -4.97 -27.96 20.09
N ALA A 81 -5.87 -27.61 19.16
CA ALA A 81 -6.99 -28.47 18.79
C ALA A 81 -6.53 -29.79 18.15
N LEU A 82 -5.50 -29.76 17.30
CA LEU A 82 -4.89 -30.97 16.72
C LEU A 82 -4.28 -31.86 17.80
N VAL A 83 -3.54 -31.28 18.75
CA VAL A 83 -2.95 -32.04 19.86
C VAL A 83 -4.04 -32.63 20.75
N ALA A 84 -5.07 -31.87 21.12
CA ALA A 84 -6.16 -32.35 21.94
C ALA A 84 -6.94 -33.51 21.25
N THR A 85 -7.19 -33.39 19.93
CA THR A 85 -7.84 -34.45 19.14
C THR A 85 -6.94 -35.69 19.10
N SER A 86 -5.65 -35.55 18.90
CA SER A 86 -4.70 -36.66 18.89
C SER A 86 -4.68 -37.40 20.24
N LEU A 87 -4.68 -36.65 21.35
CA LEU A 87 -4.78 -37.20 22.69
C LEU A 87 -6.07 -38.00 22.92
N ALA A 88 -7.21 -37.43 22.49
CA ALA A 88 -8.51 -38.09 22.63
C ALA A 88 -8.57 -39.40 21.83
N LEU A 89 -7.98 -39.45 20.64
CA LEU A 89 -7.86 -40.67 19.83
C LEU A 89 -6.93 -41.70 20.47
N LEU A 90 -5.80 -41.29 21.00
CA LEU A 90 -4.86 -42.18 21.69
C LEU A 90 -5.42 -42.75 22.98
N TRP A 91 -6.24 -42.01 23.72
CA TRP A 91 -6.93 -42.54 24.93
C TRP A 91 -7.96 -43.63 24.61
N ARG A 92 -8.51 -43.62 23.42
CA ARG A 92 -9.44 -44.65 22.93
C ARG A 92 -8.73 -45.81 22.24
N SER A 93 -7.43 -45.70 21.98
CA SER A 93 -6.62 -46.72 21.35
C SER A 93 -6.29 -47.84 22.33
N PRO A 94 -6.23 -49.12 21.91
CA PRO A 94 -5.72 -50.22 22.70
C PRO A 94 -4.21 -50.21 22.95
N LEU A 95 -3.50 -49.25 22.36
CA LEU A 95 -2.04 -49.06 22.52
C LEU A 95 -1.71 -48.67 23.98
N PRO A 96 -0.54 -49.09 24.54
CA PRO A 96 -0.15 -48.72 25.89
C PRO A 96 -0.18 -47.19 26.02
N ARG A 97 -0.86 -46.68 27.05
CA ARG A 97 -1.08 -45.28 27.32
C ARG A 97 0.24 -44.53 27.35
N PRO A 98 0.61 -43.74 26.34
CA PRO A 98 1.89 -43.06 26.34
C PRO A 98 1.79 -41.80 27.20
N VAL A 99 2.77 -41.62 28.07
CA VAL A 99 3.06 -40.34 28.78
C VAL A 99 3.41 -39.24 27.74
N VAL A 100 3.89 -39.68 26.59
CA VAL A 100 4.35 -38.85 25.47
C VAL A 100 3.34 -37.80 24.98
N PRO A 101 2.03 -38.08 24.78
CA PRO A 101 1.10 -37.07 24.28
C PRO A 101 0.78 -35.95 25.28
N GLY A 102 0.73 -36.25 26.58
CA GLY A 102 0.56 -35.19 27.59
C GLY A 102 1.76 -34.26 27.64
N ALA A 103 2.97 -34.83 27.55
CA ALA A 103 4.20 -34.05 27.45
C ALA A 103 4.25 -33.23 26.14
N ALA A 104 3.78 -33.79 25.01
CA ALA A 104 3.71 -33.06 23.74
C ALA A 104 2.72 -31.88 23.80
N LEU A 105 1.57 -32.03 24.45
CA LEU A 105 0.60 -30.93 24.65
C LEU A 105 1.24 -29.81 25.49
N VAL A 106 1.87 -30.17 26.60
CA VAL A 106 2.56 -29.20 27.46
C VAL A 106 3.70 -28.52 26.69
N ALA A 107 4.48 -29.28 25.91
CA ALA A 107 5.56 -28.73 25.08
C ALA A 107 5.03 -27.75 24.02
N VAL A 108 3.94 -28.08 23.30
CA VAL A 108 3.31 -27.18 22.33
C VAL A 108 2.75 -25.94 23.03
N ALA A 109 2.12 -26.06 24.18
CA ALA A 109 1.61 -24.94 24.95
C ALA A 109 2.74 -24.03 25.45
N VAL A 110 3.84 -24.61 25.98
CA VAL A 110 5.03 -23.87 26.42
C VAL A 110 5.71 -23.17 25.24
N VAL A 111 5.84 -23.86 24.10
CA VAL A 111 6.39 -23.27 22.87
C VAL A 111 5.49 -22.13 22.36
N ALA A 112 4.18 -22.33 22.33
CA ALA A 112 3.24 -21.28 21.89
C ALA A 112 3.24 -20.05 22.78
N VAL A 113 3.48 -20.21 24.09
CA VAL A 113 3.51 -19.11 25.07
C VAL A 113 4.92 -18.54 25.29
N GLY A 114 5.95 -19.39 25.22
CA GLY A 114 7.32 -19.06 25.60
C GLY A 114 8.24 -18.63 24.44
N LEU A 115 7.84 -18.81 23.19
CA LEU A 115 8.62 -18.28 22.07
C LEU A 115 8.53 -16.75 22.04
N PRO A 116 9.65 -16.06 21.73
CA PRO A 116 9.63 -14.63 21.43
C PRO A 116 8.56 -14.34 20.37
N ASP A 117 8.01 -13.14 20.41
CA ASP A 117 7.06 -12.75 19.39
C ASP A 117 7.71 -12.92 18.00
N PRO A 118 7.05 -13.63 17.05
CA PRO A 118 7.57 -13.78 15.70
C PRO A 118 7.92 -12.45 15.04
N SER A 119 7.22 -11.37 15.42
CA SER A 119 7.48 -10.01 14.96
C SER A 119 8.85 -9.50 15.39
N ASP A 120 9.30 -9.77 16.63
CA ASP A 120 10.62 -9.35 17.11
C ASP A 120 11.75 -10.08 16.38
N ALA A 121 11.59 -11.39 16.16
CA ALA A 121 12.58 -12.17 15.41
C ALA A 121 12.64 -11.76 13.93
N ALA A 122 11.48 -11.51 13.32
CA ALA A 122 11.39 -11.04 11.94
C ALA A 122 11.96 -9.62 11.81
N LEU A 123 11.71 -8.75 12.78
CA LEU A 123 12.27 -7.40 12.85
C LEU A 123 13.80 -7.43 12.88
N ALA A 124 14.38 -8.19 13.82
CA ALA A 124 15.83 -8.28 13.97
C ALA A 124 16.53 -8.80 12.72
N GLN A 125 15.88 -9.72 11.98
CA GLN A 125 16.42 -10.28 10.76
C GLN A 125 16.23 -9.36 9.53
N ARG A 126 15.06 -8.71 9.41
CA ARG A 126 14.69 -7.94 8.22
C ARG A 126 15.12 -6.48 8.31
N PHE A 127 15.11 -5.91 9.49
CA PHE A 127 15.44 -4.52 9.78
C PHE A 127 16.45 -4.41 10.92
N PRO A 128 17.70 -4.87 10.70
CA PRO A 128 18.74 -4.80 11.72
C PRO A 128 18.98 -3.34 12.13
N GLY A 129 19.10 -3.08 13.43
CA GLY A 129 19.26 -1.72 13.95
C GLY A 129 17.97 -0.90 14.06
N SER A 130 16.81 -1.56 14.02
CA SER A 130 15.50 -0.92 14.23
C SER A 130 14.85 -1.40 15.52
N THR A 131 14.00 -0.55 16.11
CA THR A 131 13.11 -0.88 17.22
C THR A 131 11.67 -0.90 16.77
N LEU A 132 10.89 -1.88 17.26
CA LEU A 132 9.48 -2.00 16.98
C LEU A 132 8.71 -0.96 17.79
N VAL A 133 7.90 -0.15 17.11
CA VAL A 133 6.98 0.84 17.72
C VAL A 133 5.58 0.26 17.83
N ALA A 134 5.07 -0.32 16.75
CA ALA A 134 3.73 -0.91 16.69
C ALA A 134 3.63 -1.99 15.61
N VAL A 135 2.76 -2.96 15.86
CA VAL A 135 2.31 -3.95 14.88
C VAL A 135 0.79 -3.92 14.84
N GLU A 136 0.24 -3.78 13.65
CA GLU A 136 -1.19 -3.84 13.38
C GLU A 136 -1.45 -4.98 12.42
N GLU A 137 -2.12 -6.03 12.89
CA GLU A 137 -2.48 -7.19 12.08
C GLU A 137 -3.96 -7.14 11.71
N GLY A 138 -4.30 -7.53 10.49
CA GLY A 138 -5.68 -7.55 10.04
C GLY A 138 -5.89 -8.21 8.69
N ARG A 139 -7.04 -7.91 8.08
CA ARG A 139 -7.48 -8.58 6.84
C ARG A 139 -6.66 -8.21 5.61
N GLN A 140 -6.07 -7.01 5.61
CA GLN A 140 -5.32 -6.50 4.45
C GLN A 140 -3.81 -6.76 4.56
N GLY A 141 -3.37 -7.35 5.68
CA GLY A 141 -1.96 -7.66 5.91
C GLY A 141 -1.48 -7.24 7.30
N THR A 142 -0.18 -7.27 7.46
CA THR A 142 0.49 -6.84 8.70
C THR A 142 1.22 -5.53 8.46
N THR A 143 0.85 -4.51 9.22
CA THR A 143 1.47 -3.19 9.20
C THR A 143 2.44 -3.06 10.37
N TRP A 144 3.68 -2.72 10.08
CA TRP A 144 4.73 -2.49 11.06
C TRP A 144 5.15 -1.03 11.08
N VAL A 145 5.24 -0.46 12.28
CA VAL A 145 5.88 0.84 12.52
C VAL A 145 7.16 0.58 13.29
N ILE A 146 8.27 1.05 12.73
CA ILE A 146 9.59 0.87 13.31
C ILE A 146 10.35 2.20 13.38
N ASP A 147 11.22 2.35 14.38
CA ASP A 147 12.17 3.45 14.45
C ASP A 147 13.57 2.91 14.15
N GLN A 148 14.25 3.52 13.20
CA GLN A 148 15.63 3.19 12.85
C GLN A 148 16.59 3.89 13.84
N VAL A 149 17.39 3.11 14.54
CA VAL A 149 18.18 3.61 15.69
C VAL A 149 19.26 4.62 15.28
N ASP A 150 19.88 4.42 14.14
CA ASP A 150 20.99 5.27 13.64
C ASP A 150 20.51 6.63 13.11
N THR A 151 19.34 6.69 12.48
CA THR A 151 18.79 7.92 11.90
C THR A 151 17.70 8.56 12.76
N GLY A 152 17.09 7.81 13.68
CA GLY A 152 15.89 8.21 14.41
C GLY A 152 14.65 8.29 13.51
N ALA A 153 14.73 7.86 12.27
CA ALA A 153 13.62 7.91 11.33
C ALA A 153 12.58 6.82 11.64
N ARG A 154 11.31 7.20 11.59
CA ARG A 154 10.17 6.29 11.68
C ARG A 154 9.76 5.81 10.31
N HIS A 155 9.52 4.51 10.17
CA HIS A 155 9.10 3.89 8.94
C HIS A 155 7.84 3.06 9.14
N LEU A 156 6.99 3.04 8.12
CA LEU A 156 5.82 2.19 8.03
C LEU A 156 6.00 1.18 6.91
N TYR A 157 5.76 -0.09 7.23
CA TYR A 157 5.80 -1.20 6.28
C TYR A 157 4.48 -1.95 6.30
N VAL A 158 3.98 -2.34 5.13
CA VAL A 158 2.84 -3.27 4.98
C VAL A 158 3.35 -4.53 4.31
N ASP A 159 3.19 -5.68 4.95
CA ASP A 159 3.74 -6.97 4.52
C ASP A 159 5.23 -6.91 4.14
N GLY A 160 5.96 -6.05 4.86
CA GLY A 160 7.37 -5.80 4.66
C GLY A 160 7.72 -4.93 3.44
N LEU A 161 6.74 -4.32 2.78
CA LEU A 161 6.93 -3.30 1.76
C LEU A 161 6.88 -1.92 2.40
N HIS A 162 7.89 -1.10 2.16
CA HIS A 162 7.98 0.26 2.68
C HIS A 162 6.86 1.13 2.12
N GLN A 163 6.13 1.83 2.99
CA GLN A 163 4.99 2.68 2.62
C GLN A 163 5.16 4.15 3.04
N ALA A 164 5.81 4.42 4.15
CA ALA A 164 6.04 5.78 4.62
C ALA A 164 7.31 5.89 5.45
N SER A 165 7.88 7.10 5.50
CA SER A 165 9.06 7.41 6.31
C SER A 165 8.97 8.83 6.86
N SER A 166 9.52 9.04 8.05
CA SER A 166 9.73 10.38 8.61
C SER A 166 11.06 11.02 8.20
N GLU A 167 11.77 10.44 7.23
CA GLU A 167 12.98 11.05 6.68
C GLU A 167 12.65 12.39 5.99
N PRO A 168 13.43 13.44 6.21
CA PRO A 168 13.11 14.80 5.70
C PRO A 168 12.86 14.87 4.20
N GLY A 169 13.60 14.09 3.40
CA GLY A 169 13.40 14.05 1.94
C GLY A 169 12.08 13.42 1.53
N VAL A 170 11.64 12.38 2.27
CA VAL A 170 10.36 11.70 2.03
C VAL A 170 9.20 12.56 2.50
N LEU A 171 9.30 13.17 3.67
CA LEU A 171 8.29 14.13 4.18
C LEU A 171 8.07 15.25 3.17
N ARG A 172 9.17 15.87 2.68
CA ARG A 172 9.08 16.98 1.74
C ARG A 172 8.35 16.61 0.44
N ILE A 173 8.57 15.42 -0.10
CA ILE A 173 7.85 15.02 -1.33
C ILE A 173 6.35 14.84 -1.08
N HIS A 174 5.95 14.27 0.06
CA HIS A 174 4.55 14.15 0.43
C HIS A 174 3.89 15.52 0.66
N GLU A 175 4.58 16.44 1.30
CA GLU A 175 4.13 17.84 1.43
C GLU A 175 4.02 18.53 0.06
N GLN A 176 4.95 18.30 -0.86
CA GLN A 176 4.88 18.83 -2.23
C GLN A 176 3.71 18.24 -3.02
N ILE A 177 3.44 16.94 -2.90
CA ILE A 177 2.27 16.29 -3.47
C ILE A 177 0.98 16.96 -2.99
N ALA A 178 0.92 17.34 -1.73
CA ALA A 178 -0.22 18.03 -1.14
C ALA A 178 -0.32 19.50 -1.59
N LEU A 179 0.75 20.27 -1.39
CA LEU A 179 0.68 21.72 -1.41
C LEU A 179 0.87 22.33 -2.81
N ILE A 180 1.56 21.67 -3.74
CA ILE A 180 1.72 22.19 -5.11
C ILE A 180 0.36 22.34 -5.83
N PRO A 181 -0.52 21.33 -5.88
CA PRO A 181 -1.84 21.51 -6.50
C PRO A 181 -2.70 22.54 -5.78
N MET A 182 -2.58 22.65 -4.44
CA MET A 182 -3.27 23.66 -3.65
C MET A 182 -2.77 25.07 -3.94
N ALA A 183 -1.49 25.25 -4.24
CA ALA A 183 -0.94 26.53 -4.68
C ALA A 183 -1.42 26.89 -6.08
N ILE A 184 -1.49 25.93 -7.00
CA ILE A 184 -1.93 26.09 -8.39
C ILE A 184 -3.44 26.41 -8.48
N HIS A 185 -4.30 25.65 -7.80
CA HIS A 185 -5.74 25.82 -7.87
C HIS A 185 -6.14 27.16 -7.22
N PRO A 186 -6.97 28.01 -7.88
CA PRO A 186 -7.26 29.36 -7.38
C PRO A 186 -7.98 29.39 -6.04
N ALA A 187 -8.92 28.48 -5.82
CA ALA A 187 -9.73 28.41 -4.60
C ALA A 187 -10.12 26.96 -4.27
N PRO A 188 -9.19 26.11 -3.81
CA PRO A 188 -9.49 24.71 -3.48
C PRO A 188 -10.32 24.65 -2.19
N ALA A 189 -11.38 23.83 -2.21
CA ALA A 189 -12.26 23.60 -1.07
C ALA A 189 -12.35 22.13 -0.67
N ARG A 190 -12.24 21.21 -1.64
CA ARG A 190 -12.35 19.76 -1.39
C ARG A 190 -11.21 18.99 -2.04
N ALA A 191 -10.55 18.16 -1.25
CA ALA A 191 -9.50 17.26 -1.73
C ALA A 191 -9.84 15.80 -1.46
N LEU A 192 -9.42 14.91 -2.37
CA LEU A 192 -9.46 13.46 -2.19
C LEU A 192 -8.04 12.92 -2.21
N VAL A 193 -7.72 12.11 -1.20
CA VAL A 193 -6.46 11.34 -1.15
C VAL A 193 -6.80 9.85 -1.22
N ILE A 194 -6.21 9.14 -2.17
CA ILE A 194 -6.31 7.69 -2.28
C ILE A 194 -5.02 7.06 -1.73
N GLY A 195 -5.17 6.34 -0.62
CA GLY A 195 -4.07 5.90 0.23
C GLY A 195 -3.75 6.91 1.33
N LEU A 196 -3.52 6.42 2.54
CA LEU A 196 -3.15 7.25 3.71
C LEU A 196 -1.64 7.16 3.99
N GLY A 197 -1.10 5.95 3.97
CA GLY A 197 0.29 5.70 4.38
C GLY A 197 0.59 6.25 5.77
N GLY A 198 1.65 7.08 5.88
CA GLY A 198 1.96 7.81 7.12
C GLY A 198 1.08 9.03 7.38
N GLY A 199 0.20 9.41 6.45
CA GLY A 199 -0.74 10.51 6.58
C GLY A 199 -0.18 11.90 6.29
N VAL A 200 1.06 12.02 5.86
CA VAL A 200 1.73 13.34 5.67
C VAL A 200 1.04 14.17 4.58
N THR A 201 0.73 13.56 3.43
CA THR A 201 0.01 14.22 2.33
C THR A 201 -1.35 14.75 2.81
N SER A 202 -2.12 13.90 3.49
CA SER A 202 -3.45 14.27 4.01
C SER A 202 -3.37 15.33 5.10
N GLY A 203 -2.35 15.26 5.97
CA GLY A 203 -2.07 16.26 7.01
C GLY A 203 -1.76 17.63 6.41
N ALA A 204 -0.89 17.68 5.42
CA ALA A 204 -0.54 18.92 4.73
C ALA A 204 -1.75 19.55 4.00
N LEU A 205 -2.56 18.73 3.29
CA LEU A 205 -3.80 19.18 2.66
C LEU A 205 -4.78 19.77 3.67
N SER A 206 -4.97 19.10 4.81
CA SER A 206 -5.89 19.53 5.86
C SER A 206 -5.48 20.81 6.57
N SER A 207 -4.22 21.21 6.43
CA SER A 207 -3.67 22.44 7.00
C SER A 207 -3.91 23.66 6.10
N VAL A 208 -4.34 23.44 4.83
CA VAL A 208 -4.79 24.54 3.96
C VAL A 208 -6.15 25.02 4.41
N ARG A 209 -6.28 26.32 4.63
CA ARG A 209 -7.48 26.93 5.18
C ARG A 209 -8.72 26.71 4.31
N GLY A 210 -9.81 26.24 4.92
CA GLY A 210 -11.11 26.04 4.25
C GLY A 210 -11.17 24.78 3.38
N VAL A 211 -10.17 23.91 3.47
CA VAL A 211 -10.14 22.65 2.71
C VAL A 211 -10.68 21.50 3.56
N GLU A 212 -11.65 20.79 3.02
CA GLU A 212 -12.13 19.50 3.51
C GLU A 212 -11.39 18.38 2.79
N VAL A 213 -10.89 17.39 3.52
CA VAL A 213 -10.11 16.29 2.98
C VAL A 213 -10.83 14.97 3.17
N ASP A 214 -11.19 14.33 2.08
CA ASP A 214 -11.61 12.93 2.07
C ASP A 214 -10.39 12.04 1.84
N VAL A 215 -10.21 11.01 2.66
CA VAL A 215 -9.15 10.02 2.52
C VAL A 215 -9.79 8.65 2.37
N VAL A 216 -9.36 7.88 1.37
CA VAL A 216 -9.78 6.50 1.17
C VAL A 216 -8.58 5.60 1.34
N GLU A 217 -8.58 4.81 2.41
CA GLU A 217 -7.52 3.86 2.74
C GLU A 217 -8.07 2.44 2.78
N LEU A 218 -7.43 1.54 2.05
CA LEU A 218 -7.86 0.15 1.94
C LEU A 218 -7.70 -0.62 3.27
N SER A 219 -6.64 -0.31 4.02
CA SER A 219 -6.25 -1.03 5.23
C SER A 219 -6.60 -0.25 6.51
N PRO A 220 -7.56 -0.73 7.32
CA PRO A 220 -7.79 -0.16 8.64
C PRO A 220 -6.55 -0.20 9.54
N GLU A 221 -5.65 -1.16 9.29
CA GLU A 221 -4.38 -1.32 9.99
C GLU A 221 -3.46 -0.13 9.73
N VAL A 222 -3.40 0.35 8.48
CA VAL A 222 -2.65 1.56 8.10
C VAL A 222 -3.24 2.79 8.76
N VAL A 223 -4.56 2.92 8.84
CA VAL A 223 -5.22 4.05 9.54
C VAL A 223 -4.82 4.10 11.02
N ARG A 224 -4.77 2.93 11.70
CA ARG A 224 -4.30 2.89 13.09
C ARG A 224 -2.82 3.21 13.21
N ALA A 225 -2.00 2.69 12.30
CA ALA A 225 -0.56 2.92 12.27
C ALA A 225 -0.19 4.39 11.98
N ALA A 226 -0.98 5.10 11.18
CA ALA A 226 -0.78 6.52 10.88
C ALA A 226 -0.79 7.42 12.14
N ARG A 227 -1.45 7.00 13.24
CA ARG A 227 -1.43 7.72 14.53
C ARG A 227 -0.03 7.81 15.11
N TRP A 228 0.83 6.86 14.82
CA TRP A 228 2.23 6.89 15.26
C TRP A 228 3.08 7.92 14.52
N PHE A 229 2.54 8.50 13.44
CA PHE A 229 3.18 9.57 12.66
C PHE A 229 2.65 10.97 13.02
N GLY A 230 1.88 11.13 14.11
CA GLY A 230 1.24 12.39 14.51
C GLY A 230 2.15 13.63 14.43
N ALA A 231 3.40 13.50 14.88
CA ALA A 231 4.37 14.59 14.83
C ALA A 231 4.72 15.10 13.40
N TRP A 232 4.44 14.30 12.36
CA TRP A 232 4.76 14.63 10.97
C TRP A 232 3.52 14.74 10.07
N ASN A 233 2.40 14.19 10.50
CA ASN A 233 1.14 14.24 9.75
C ASN A 233 0.09 15.16 10.40
N ASP A 234 0.51 15.93 11.42
CA ASP A 234 -0.33 16.91 12.13
C ASP A 234 -1.62 16.29 12.70
N ASP A 235 -1.47 15.07 13.30
CA ASP A 235 -2.55 14.27 13.90
C ASP A 235 -3.77 14.11 12.97
N VAL A 236 -3.52 13.94 11.67
CA VAL A 236 -4.52 13.92 10.59
C VAL A 236 -5.70 12.99 10.82
N VAL A 237 -5.48 11.89 11.54
CA VAL A 237 -6.53 10.88 11.81
C VAL A 237 -7.66 11.43 12.68
N ASP A 238 -7.36 12.45 13.48
CA ASP A 238 -8.30 13.04 14.45
C ASP A 238 -8.74 14.47 14.09
N LYS A 239 -8.33 14.98 12.91
CA LYS A 239 -8.71 16.33 12.46
C LYS A 239 -10.18 16.42 12.06
N PRO A 240 -10.90 17.48 12.45
CA PRO A 240 -12.34 17.62 12.17
C PRO A 240 -12.65 17.84 10.68
N ASN A 241 -11.73 18.40 9.90
CA ASN A 241 -11.86 18.62 8.46
C ASN A 241 -11.30 17.47 7.61
N VAL A 242 -11.00 16.33 8.24
CA VAL A 242 -10.53 15.12 7.55
C VAL A 242 -11.50 13.97 7.78
N ARG A 243 -11.93 13.34 6.71
CA ARG A 243 -12.83 12.19 6.76
C ARG A 243 -12.15 10.98 6.15
N ILE A 244 -11.72 10.02 6.99
CA ILE A 244 -11.07 8.78 6.57
C ILE A 244 -12.11 7.67 6.42
N ARG A 245 -12.09 6.99 5.26
CA ARG A 245 -12.93 5.84 4.94
C ARG A 245 -12.08 4.64 4.64
N SER A 246 -12.37 3.51 5.28
CA SER A 246 -11.74 2.24 4.91
C SER A 246 -12.52 1.61 3.75
N ASP A 247 -12.00 1.79 2.53
CA ASP A 247 -12.60 1.31 1.28
C ASP A 247 -11.52 1.19 0.19
N ASP A 248 -11.86 0.52 -0.91
CA ASP A 248 -11.05 0.57 -2.13
C ASP A 248 -11.23 1.92 -2.85
N GLY A 249 -10.12 2.62 -3.13
CA GLY A 249 -10.14 3.94 -3.74
C GLY A 249 -10.83 3.98 -5.11
N ARG A 250 -10.68 2.95 -5.93
CA ARG A 250 -11.36 2.84 -7.22
C ARG A 250 -12.85 2.58 -7.06
N ASN A 251 -13.21 1.67 -6.15
CA ASN A 251 -14.61 1.40 -5.86
C ASN A 251 -15.31 2.66 -5.36
N ARG A 252 -14.64 3.44 -4.51
CA ARG A 252 -15.15 4.72 -4.05
C ARG A 252 -15.41 5.71 -5.19
N LEU A 253 -14.48 5.83 -6.14
CA LEU A 253 -14.65 6.69 -7.31
C LEU A 253 -15.82 6.21 -8.21
N LEU A 254 -16.00 4.90 -8.35
CA LEU A 254 -17.09 4.32 -9.17
C LEU A 254 -18.48 4.58 -8.61
N VAL A 255 -18.64 4.56 -7.25
CA VAL A 255 -19.96 4.63 -6.62
C VAL A 255 -20.30 6.02 -6.07
N SER A 256 -19.39 6.99 -6.17
CA SER A 256 -19.56 8.33 -5.62
C SER A 256 -19.84 9.37 -6.68
N ASP A 257 -20.84 10.22 -6.42
CA ASP A 257 -21.11 11.42 -7.22
C ASP A 257 -20.39 12.67 -6.72
N GLU A 258 -19.54 12.51 -5.67
CA GLU A 258 -18.77 13.62 -5.11
C GLU A 258 -17.75 14.14 -6.12
N ARG A 259 -17.50 15.47 -6.08
CA ARG A 259 -16.53 16.15 -6.93
C ARG A 259 -15.48 16.83 -6.06
N TYR A 260 -14.24 16.84 -6.57
CA TYR A 260 -13.09 17.33 -5.84
C TYR A 260 -12.30 18.33 -6.68
N ASP A 261 -11.78 19.36 -6.02
CA ASP A 261 -10.89 20.34 -6.63
C ASP A 261 -9.48 19.79 -6.81
N VAL A 262 -9.06 18.89 -5.91
CA VAL A 262 -7.78 18.19 -6.00
C VAL A 262 -7.98 16.71 -5.68
N ILE A 263 -7.47 15.84 -6.56
CA ILE A 263 -7.40 14.40 -6.31
C ILE A 263 -5.94 13.96 -6.43
N THR A 264 -5.42 13.32 -5.38
CA THR A 264 -4.08 12.73 -5.40
C THR A 264 -4.11 11.28 -4.91
N ALA A 265 -3.19 10.48 -5.44
CA ALA A 265 -2.95 9.14 -4.96
C ALA A 265 -1.60 9.09 -4.24
N ASP A 266 -1.63 8.74 -2.96
CA ASP A 266 -0.42 8.57 -2.13
C ASP A 266 0.04 7.11 -2.17
N ILE A 267 0.31 6.61 -3.37
CA ILE A 267 0.68 5.23 -3.64
C ILE A 267 2.10 5.20 -4.20
N ILE A 268 3.01 4.64 -3.43
CA ILE A 268 4.44 4.68 -3.72
C ILE A 268 4.99 3.40 -4.38
N GLN A 269 4.20 2.32 -4.47
CA GLN A 269 4.67 1.01 -4.95
C GLN A 269 3.83 0.47 -6.12
N PRO A 270 4.01 1.00 -7.34
CA PRO A 270 3.22 0.58 -8.51
C PRO A 270 3.43 -0.88 -8.91
N ARG A 271 4.54 -1.51 -8.44
CA ARG A 271 4.88 -2.91 -8.74
C ARG A 271 4.24 -3.91 -7.80
N SER A 272 3.59 -3.45 -6.73
CA SER A 272 2.90 -4.34 -5.81
C SER A 272 1.67 -4.95 -6.47
N PRO A 273 1.37 -6.24 -6.24
CA PRO A 273 0.19 -6.88 -6.80
C PRO A 273 -1.09 -6.10 -6.50
N GLY A 274 -1.85 -5.76 -7.54
CA GLY A 274 -3.08 -4.97 -7.47
C GLY A 274 -2.88 -3.45 -7.47
N ALA A 275 -1.67 -2.94 -7.16
CA ALA A 275 -1.40 -1.50 -7.15
C ALA A 275 -1.31 -0.91 -8.56
N GLY A 276 -0.88 -1.68 -9.54
CA GLY A 276 -0.76 -1.24 -10.94
C GLY A 276 -2.07 -0.72 -11.53
N LYS A 277 -3.20 -1.21 -11.04
CA LYS A 277 -4.53 -0.73 -11.42
C LYS A 277 -4.82 0.72 -11.03
N LEU A 278 -4.11 1.28 -10.06
CA LEU A 278 -4.20 2.69 -9.66
C LEU A 278 -3.30 3.61 -10.52
N TRP A 279 -2.69 3.04 -11.56
CA TRP A 279 -1.87 3.74 -12.54
C TRP A 279 -2.40 3.54 -13.96
N SER A 280 -3.53 2.81 -14.12
CA SER A 280 -4.13 2.48 -15.40
C SER A 280 -4.91 3.66 -15.99
N ILE A 281 -5.12 3.64 -17.31
CA ILE A 281 -5.99 4.59 -17.98
C ILE A 281 -7.42 4.52 -17.45
N ASP A 282 -7.87 3.34 -17.03
CA ASP A 282 -9.21 3.13 -16.50
C ASP A 282 -9.39 3.83 -15.14
N TYR A 283 -8.38 3.75 -14.28
CA TYR A 283 -8.35 4.51 -13.04
C TYR A 283 -8.33 6.03 -13.28
N TRP A 284 -7.51 6.52 -14.20
CA TRP A 284 -7.43 7.95 -14.48
C TRP A 284 -8.71 8.51 -15.09
N ARG A 285 -9.48 7.71 -15.83
CA ARG A 285 -10.83 8.09 -16.29
C ARG A 285 -11.76 8.34 -15.10
N LEU A 286 -11.78 7.43 -14.11
CA LEU A 286 -12.56 7.62 -12.88
C LEU A 286 -12.13 8.88 -12.13
N VAL A 287 -10.83 9.10 -11.99
CA VAL A 287 -10.29 10.33 -11.37
C VAL A 287 -10.77 11.56 -12.14
N ARG A 288 -10.66 11.57 -13.47
CA ARG A 288 -11.12 12.69 -14.31
C ARG A 288 -12.61 12.98 -14.13
N GLU A 289 -13.43 11.95 -14.06
CA GLU A 289 -14.88 12.07 -13.83
C GLU A 289 -15.21 12.62 -12.44
N ALA A 290 -14.39 12.34 -11.42
CA ALA A 290 -14.56 12.83 -10.07
C ALA A 290 -13.99 14.24 -9.84
N LEU A 291 -13.29 14.84 -10.81
CA LEU A 291 -12.83 16.22 -10.71
C LEU A 291 -13.99 17.21 -10.83
N ALA A 292 -13.96 18.25 -10.02
CA ALA A 292 -14.76 19.46 -10.20
C ALA A 292 -14.30 20.25 -11.44
N PRO A 293 -15.11 21.17 -11.98
CA PRO A 293 -14.64 22.07 -13.04
C PRO A 293 -13.39 22.85 -12.61
N GLY A 294 -12.32 22.78 -13.40
CA GLY A 294 -11.02 23.36 -13.06
C GLY A 294 -10.19 22.53 -12.06
N GLY A 295 -10.68 21.36 -11.68
CA GLY A 295 -10.01 20.48 -10.75
C GLY A 295 -8.70 19.89 -11.27
N ILE A 296 -7.85 19.45 -10.35
CA ILE A 296 -6.48 18.99 -10.58
C ILE A 296 -6.33 17.55 -10.11
N ALA A 297 -5.89 16.66 -11.01
CA ALA A 297 -5.38 15.34 -10.66
C ALA A 297 -3.86 15.41 -10.49
N LEU A 298 -3.34 14.77 -9.45
CA LEU A 298 -1.91 14.75 -9.20
C LEU A 298 -1.40 13.32 -9.05
N GLN A 299 -0.24 13.04 -9.65
CA GLN A 299 0.43 11.76 -9.53
C GLN A 299 1.93 11.92 -9.31
N TRP A 300 2.44 11.32 -8.25
CA TRP A 300 3.87 11.19 -8.04
C TRP A 300 4.44 10.11 -8.96
N VAL A 301 5.50 10.45 -9.72
CA VAL A 301 6.17 9.54 -10.66
C VAL A 301 7.59 9.19 -10.26
N GLY A 302 8.08 9.69 -9.13
CA GLY A 302 9.42 9.39 -8.62
C GLY A 302 9.64 7.92 -8.23
N ALA A 303 8.57 7.10 -8.17
CA ALA A 303 8.68 5.65 -8.00
C ALA A 303 9.18 4.91 -9.24
N ALA A 304 9.12 5.53 -10.43
CA ALA A 304 9.61 4.94 -11.67
C ALA A 304 11.14 4.85 -11.64
N ARG A 305 11.67 3.64 -11.75
CA ARG A 305 13.13 3.41 -11.66
C ARG A 305 13.86 3.60 -12.98
N ASN A 306 13.18 3.41 -14.10
CA ASN A 306 13.79 3.42 -15.41
C ASN A 306 12.88 4.02 -16.47
N GLU A 307 13.41 4.24 -17.66
CA GLU A 307 12.68 4.86 -18.77
C GLU A 307 11.43 4.10 -19.19
N VAL A 308 11.45 2.76 -19.12
CA VAL A 308 10.31 1.93 -19.50
C VAL A 308 9.13 2.15 -18.55
N GLU A 309 9.38 2.10 -17.25
CA GLU A 309 8.34 2.32 -16.24
C GLU A 309 7.85 3.77 -16.26
N TYR A 310 8.76 4.74 -16.35
CA TYR A 310 8.43 6.14 -16.46
C TYR A 310 7.54 6.38 -17.69
N GLY A 311 7.95 5.84 -18.83
CA GLY A 311 7.17 5.94 -20.07
C GLY A 311 5.79 5.31 -19.97
N LEU A 312 5.64 4.14 -19.33
CA LEU A 312 4.35 3.50 -19.08
C LEU A 312 3.42 4.41 -18.25
N ILE A 313 3.92 4.93 -17.13
CA ILE A 313 3.14 5.78 -16.23
C ILE A 313 2.74 7.09 -16.94
N VAL A 314 3.70 7.79 -17.51
CA VAL A 314 3.45 9.11 -18.12
C VAL A 314 2.54 9.01 -19.35
N ARG A 315 2.73 8.00 -20.22
CA ARG A 315 1.83 7.78 -21.37
C ARG A 315 0.41 7.46 -20.94
N SER A 316 0.23 6.63 -19.89
CA SER A 316 -1.09 6.30 -19.35
C SER A 316 -1.80 7.54 -18.80
N PHE A 317 -1.07 8.38 -18.10
CA PHE A 317 -1.60 9.63 -17.56
C PHE A 317 -1.97 10.63 -18.69
N LEU A 318 -1.08 10.85 -19.67
CA LEU A 318 -1.29 11.74 -20.81
C LEU A 318 -2.45 11.30 -21.70
N GLN A 319 -2.78 10.01 -21.74
CA GLN A 319 -3.93 9.52 -22.52
C GLN A 319 -5.26 10.02 -21.96
N VAL A 320 -5.33 10.29 -20.66
CA VAL A 320 -6.54 10.79 -19.99
C VAL A 320 -6.47 12.28 -19.72
N PHE A 321 -5.28 12.79 -19.40
CA PHE A 321 -4.98 14.20 -19.19
C PHE A 321 -4.00 14.71 -20.26
N PRO A 322 -4.45 14.99 -21.47
CA PRO A 322 -3.56 15.35 -22.57
C PRO A 322 -2.81 16.67 -22.33
N GLU A 323 -3.32 17.53 -21.46
CA GLU A 323 -2.71 18.81 -21.06
C GLU A 323 -1.89 18.72 -19.78
N ALA A 324 -1.50 17.49 -19.36
CA ALA A 324 -0.72 17.29 -18.15
C ALA A 324 0.65 18.00 -18.21
N THR A 325 1.05 18.53 -17.08
CA THR A 325 2.33 19.20 -16.87
C THR A 325 3.16 18.48 -15.82
N LEU A 326 4.47 18.67 -15.84
CA LEU A 326 5.42 18.06 -14.91
C LEU A 326 6.01 19.11 -13.98
N TRP A 327 6.14 18.76 -12.71
CA TRP A 327 6.55 19.67 -11.63
C TRP A 327 7.57 19.02 -10.70
N VAL A 328 8.12 19.81 -9.78
CA VAL A 328 9.00 19.35 -8.69
C VAL A 328 10.19 18.56 -9.24
N GLY A 329 10.97 19.20 -10.12
CA GLY A 329 12.15 18.55 -10.70
C GLY A 329 11.85 17.27 -11.48
N GLY A 330 10.62 17.11 -11.99
CA GLY A 330 10.23 15.94 -12.77
C GLY A 330 9.58 14.80 -11.98
N GLN A 331 9.22 15.05 -10.73
CA GLN A 331 8.69 14.00 -9.86
C GLN A 331 7.15 13.96 -9.78
N VAL A 332 6.46 15.04 -10.18
CA VAL A 332 5.01 15.18 -9.97
C VAL A 332 4.33 15.55 -11.28
N LEU A 333 3.39 14.71 -11.74
CA LEU A 333 2.48 15.01 -12.84
C LEU A 333 1.26 15.74 -12.29
N VAL A 334 0.89 16.83 -12.96
CA VAL A 334 -0.33 17.60 -12.70
C VAL A 334 -1.22 17.50 -13.94
N GLY A 335 -2.37 16.86 -13.81
CA GLY A 335 -3.36 16.66 -14.85
C GLY A 335 -4.56 17.58 -14.67
N THR A 336 -4.92 18.27 -15.75
CA THR A 336 -6.13 19.10 -15.85
C THR A 336 -6.90 18.71 -17.10
N VAL A 337 -8.20 18.98 -17.12
CA VAL A 337 -9.05 18.72 -18.31
C VAL A 337 -8.75 19.76 -19.40
N GLU A 338 -8.65 21.01 -18.99
CA GLU A 338 -8.29 22.15 -19.85
C GLU A 338 -6.82 22.51 -19.68
N PRO A 339 -6.20 23.19 -20.63
CA PRO A 339 -4.81 23.66 -20.48
C PRO A 339 -4.63 24.46 -19.20
N LEU A 340 -3.62 24.09 -18.41
CA LEU A 340 -3.33 24.75 -17.13
C LEU A 340 -2.92 26.20 -17.38
N ARG A 341 -3.62 27.12 -16.71
CA ARG A 341 -3.31 28.55 -16.67
C ARG A 341 -3.20 29.00 -15.21
N LEU A 342 -2.12 29.68 -14.89
CA LEU A 342 -1.91 30.21 -13.54
C LEU A 342 -2.52 31.62 -13.42
N ASP A 343 -3.46 31.78 -12.50
CA ASP A 343 -3.94 33.10 -12.10
C ASP A 343 -2.98 33.70 -11.08
N ARG A 344 -2.04 34.53 -11.57
CA ARG A 344 -1.05 35.23 -10.71
C ARG A 344 -1.74 35.97 -9.56
N GLY A 345 -2.82 36.69 -9.85
CA GLY A 345 -3.50 37.49 -8.84
C GLY A 345 -4.16 36.63 -7.74
N ALA A 346 -4.76 35.50 -8.12
CA ALA A 346 -5.33 34.57 -7.13
C ALA A 346 -4.23 33.93 -6.26
N ILE A 347 -3.14 33.53 -6.85
CA ILE A 347 -2.00 32.92 -6.14
C ILE A 347 -1.35 33.94 -5.20
N GLU A 348 -1.09 35.16 -5.67
CA GLU A 348 -0.51 36.23 -4.83
C GLU A 348 -1.42 36.62 -3.66
N ARG A 349 -2.75 36.69 -3.87
CA ARG A 349 -3.72 36.92 -2.77
C ARG A 349 -3.67 35.81 -1.72
N LYS A 350 -3.58 34.53 -2.15
CA LYS A 350 -3.43 33.38 -1.25
C LYS A 350 -2.13 33.48 -0.44
N LEU A 351 -1.02 33.79 -1.09
CA LEU A 351 0.29 33.94 -0.44
C LEU A 351 0.44 35.27 0.34
N ALA A 352 -0.50 36.20 0.22
CA ALA A 352 -0.53 37.41 1.04
C ALA A 352 -0.93 37.13 2.49
N ASP A 353 -1.70 36.07 2.76
CA ASP A 353 -1.98 35.62 4.12
C ASP A 353 -0.71 35.03 4.76
N PRO A 354 -0.27 35.51 5.94
CA PRO A 354 0.96 35.02 6.55
C PRO A 354 0.95 33.52 6.91
N ALA A 355 -0.18 32.98 7.30
CA ALA A 355 -0.31 31.57 7.68
C ALA A 355 -0.23 30.67 6.45
N ASP A 356 -0.99 31.00 5.39
CA ASP A 356 -0.93 30.26 4.12
C ASP A 356 0.48 30.36 3.51
N ARG A 357 1.06 31.53 3.51
CA ARG A 357 2.45 31.72 3.04
C ARG A 357 3.45 30.86 3.81
N ALA A 358 3.36 30.83 5.14
CA ALA A 358 4.25 30.00 5.97
C ALA A 358 4.11 28.53 5.59
N LEU A 359 2.87 28.04 5.38
CA LEU A 359 2.59 26.67 4.96
C LEU A 359 3.21 26.37 3.57
N PHE A 360 2.95 27.19 2.55
CA PHE A 360 3.47 26.96 1.21
C PHE A 360 5.00 27.14 1.13
N CYS A 361 5.59 27.96 2.00
CA CYS A 361 7.05 28.11 2.08
C CYS A 361 7.74 26.80 2.53
N THR A 362 7.09 25.91 3.28
CA THR A 362 7.68 24.61 3.68
C THR A 362 8.09 23.78 2.46
N VAL A 363 7.36 23.93 1.35
CA VAL A 363 7.66 23.25 0.08
C VAL A 363 8.40 24.12 -0.93
N GLY A 364 8.87 25.31 -0.50
CA GLY A 364 9.64 26.21 -1.34
C GLY A 364 8.78 27.09 -2.26
N VAL A 365 7.53 27.37 -1.90
CA VAL A 365 6.60 28.25 -2.63
C VAL A 365 6.23 29.44 -1.75
N CYS A 366 7.11 30.45 -1.65
CA CYS A 366 6.89 31.67 -0.89
C CYS A 366 6.35 32.82 -1.74
N SER A 367 6.44 32.68 -3.07
CA SER A 367 6.03 33.66 -4.06
C SER A 367 5.46 32.97 -5.30
N PHE A 368 4.83 33.73 -6.18
CA PHE A 368 4.40 33.24 -7.49
C PHE A 368 5.58 32.73 -8.33
N ASP A 369 6.69 33.42 -8.28
CA ASP A 369 7.89 33.05 -9.06
C ASP A 369 8.52 31.76 -8.52
N ASP A 370 8.45 31.51 -7.20
CA ASP A 370 8.85 30.22 -6.61
C ASP A 370 7.95 29.07 -7.10
N LEU A 371 6.65 29.30 -7.23
CA LEU A 371 5.73 28.30 -7.80
C LEU A 371 6.10 28.02 -9.27
N LEU A 372 6.34 29.05 -10.07
CA LEU A 372 6.81 28.87 -11.44
C LEU A 372 8.15 28.11 -11.50
N ALA A 373 8.98 28.29 -10.49
CA ALA A 373 10.24 27.57 -10.37
C ALA A 373 10.06 26.06 -10.15
N GLN A 374 8.91 25.59 -9.66
CA GLN A 374 8.61 24.16 -9.52
C GLN A 374 8.19 23.49 -10.85
N TYR A 375 7.74 24.26 -11.85
CA TYR A 375 7.38 23.71 -13.17
C TYR A 375 8.59 23.08 -13.84
N ALA A 376 8.40 21.96 -14.51
CA ALA A 376 9.47 21.20 -15.16
C ALA A 376 9.27 21.03 -16.66
N ALA A 377 8.07 20.63 -17.11
CA ALA A 377 7.79 20.42 -18.54
C ALA A 377 6.30 20.52 -18.87
N GLY A 378 6.03 20.90 -20.11
CA GLY A 378 4.68 20.92 -20.70
C GLY A 378 4.27 19.61 -21.35
N PRO A 379 3.01 19.53 -21.82
CA PRO A 379 2.46 18.32 -22.40
C PRO A 379 3.20 17.86 -23.67
N ASP A 380 3.64 18.77 -24.52
CA ASP A 380 4.35 18.42 -25.75
C ASP A 380 5.76 17.90 -25.47
N ASP A 381 6.47 18.52 -24.53
CA ASP A 381 7.79 18.04 -24.11
C ASP A 381 7.69 16.66 -23.45
N LEU A 382 6.66 16.42 -22.65
CA LEU A 382 6.39 15.11 -22.05
C LEU A 382 6.12 14.05 -23.13
N ARG A 383 5.23 14.34 -24.10
CA ARG A 383 4.92 13.43 -25.22
C ARG A 383 6.18 13.08 -26.02
N ASN A 384 6.97 14.10 -26.34
CA ASN A 384 8.22 13.93 -27.10
C ASN A 384 9.25 13.10 -26.30
N PHE A 385 9.35 13.33 -25.00
CA PHE A 385 10.30 12.63 -24.13
C PHE A 385 9.95 11.14 -23.99
N VAL A 386 8.69 10.80 -23.69
CA VAL A 386 8.31 9.39 -23.47
C VAL A 386 8.07 8.64 -24.79
N GLY A 387 7.89 9.35 -25.91
CA GLY A 387 7.63 8.76 -27.22
C GLY A 387 6.39 7.87 -27.30
N PRO A 388 6.15 7.24 -28.45
CA PRO A 388 5.08 6.25 -28.61
C PRO A 388 5.42 4.97 -27.85
N GLY A 389 4.39 4.29 -27.33
CA GLY A 389 4.60 3.02 -26.62
C GLY A 389 3.36 2.52 -25.89
N PRO A 390 3.48 1.41 -25.17
CA PRO A 390 2.36 0.84 -24.43
C PRO A 390 1.95 1.72 -23.26
N VAL A 391 0.71 1.53 -22.82
CA VAL A 391 0.10 2.14 -21.65
C VAL A 391 -0.27 1.06 -20.62
N LEU A 392 -0.67 1.50 -19.44
CA LEU A 392 -1.22 0.64 -18.39
C LEU A 392 -2.74 0.66 -18.50
N ASP A 393 -3.35 -0.49 -18.59
CA ASP A 393 -4.79 -0.72 -18.53
C ASP A 393 -5.08 -1.83 -17.51
N ASP A 394 -6.36 -2.02 -17.18
CA ASP A 394 -6.76 -2.99 -16.15
C ASP A 394 -6.53 -4.45 -16.57
N ASP A 395 -6.61 -4.73 -17.87
CA ASP A 395 -6.41 -6.07 -18.41
C ASP A 395 -4.92 -6.44 -18.47
N PHE A 396 -4.06 -5.43 -18.63
CA PHE A 396 -2.60 -5.60 -18.73
C PHE A 396 -1.85 -4.66 -17.77
N PRO A 397 -1.86 -4.93 -16.46
CA PRO A 397 -1.11 -4.14 -15.47
C PRO A 397 0.39 -4.44 -15.55
N ARG A 398 1.01 -4.08 -16.67
CA ARG A 398 2.40 -4.44 -17.06
C ARG A 398 3.42 -4.09 -15.99
N ILE A 399 3.19 -3.04 -15.23
CA ILE A 399 4.13 -2.56 -14.22
C ILE A 399 4.26 -3.55 -13.04
N GLU A 400 3.23 -4.35 -12.75
CA GLU A 400 3.28 -5.40 -11.72
C GLU A 400 4.14 -6.59 -12.18
N TYR A 401 4.25 -6.78 -13.49
CA TYR A 401 5.05 -7.83 -14.12
C TYR A 401 6.39 -7.30 -14.64
N TRP A 402 6.99 -6.35 -13.92
CA TRP A 402 8.19 -5.64 -14.33
C TRP A 402 9.36 -6.52 -14.77
N ARG A 403 9.48 -7.74 -14.23
CA ARG A 403 10.50 -8.70 -14.66
C ARG A 403 10.32 -9.15 -16.12
N SER A 404 9.08 -9.20 -16.60
CA SER A 404 8.77 -9.56 -17.98
C SER A 404 8.99 -8.40 -18.95
N LEU A 405 9.16 -7.18 -18.45
CA LEU A 405 9.50 -6.00 -19.27
C LEU A 405 10.96 -6.01 -19.76
N GLY A 406 11.75 -7.01 -19.39
CA GLY A 406 13.16 -7.12 -19.79
C GLY A 406 14.07 -6.07 -19.13
N VAL A 407 13.61 -5.41 -18.09
CA VAL A 407 14.38 -4.39 -17.38
C VAL A 407 15.23 -5.07 -16.30
N ALA A 408 16.53 -4.83 -16.34
CA ALA A 408 17.44 -5.29 -15.30
C ALA A 408 17.10 -4.65 -13.95
N SER A 409 17.28 -5.42 -12.87
CA SER A 409 16.99 -4.94 -11.50
C SER A 409 17.90 -3.77 -11.06
N ASP A 410 19.03 -3.59 -11.74
CA ASP A 410 20.03 -2.56 -11.55
C ASP A 410 20.00 -1.47 -12.64
N ALA A 411 18.95 -1.45 -13.47
CA ALA A 411 18.77 -0.41 -14.47
C ALA A 411 18.84 0.99 -13.82
N PRO A 412 19.56 1.94 -14.42
CA PRO A 412 19.67 3.29 -13.88
C PRO A 412 18.30 3.98 -13.83
N PHE A 413 18.15 4.91 -12.88
CA PHE A 413 17.01 5.79 -12.87
C PHE A 413 16.88 6.56 -14.19
N VAL A 414 15.64 6.90 -14.55
CA VAL A 414 15.38 7.73 -15.73
C VAL A 414 16.15 9.05 -15.66
N ASN A 415 16.87 9.37 -16.74
CA ASN A 415 17.55 10.67 -16.84
C ASN A 415 16.57 11.72 -17.37
N LEU A 416 16.17 12.66 -16.53
CA LEU A 416 15.25 13.75 -16.87
C LEU A 416 15.97 15.03 -17.36
N ASP A 417 17.30 15.10 -17.34
CA ASP A 417 18.05 16.30 -17.75
C ASP A 417 17.67 16.82 -19.14
N PRO A 418 17.47 15.96 -20.18
CA PRO A 418 17.08 16.43 -21.50
C PRO A 418 15.68 17.07 -21.53
N LEU A 419 14.79 16.62 -20.64
CA LEU A 419 13.45 17.18 -20.48
C LEU A 419 13.51 18.50 -19.72
N LEU A 420 14.23 18.55 -18.61
CA LEU A 420 14.36 19.72 -17.76
C LEU A 420 15.10 20.90 -18.47
N ALA A 421 16.01 20.60 -19.39
CA ALA A 421 16.70 21.59 -20.20
C ALA A 421 15.77 22.38 -21.15
N ARG A 422 14.57 21.85 -21.45
CA ARG A 422 13.56 22.50 -22.32
C ARG A 422 12.51 23.30 -21.54
N ARG A 423 12.68 23.44 -20.24
CA ARG A 423 11.74 24.10 -19.35
C ARG A 423 11.38 25.52 -19.82
N ASP A 424 10.09 25.74 -20.15
CA ASP A 424 9.53 27.05 -20.48
C ASP A 424 8.23 27.30 -19.67
N PRO A 425 8.32 27.89 -18.47
CA PRO A 425 7.13 28.17 -17.65
C PRO A 425 6.23 29.26 -18.24
N SER A 426 6.65 30.00 -19.28
CA SER A 426 5.85 31.04 -19.90
C SER A 426 4.58 30.49 -20.54
N VAL A 427 4.55 29.21 -20.88
CA VAL A 427 3.36 28.52 -21.43
C VAL A 427 2.17 28.55 -20.46
N LEU A 428 2.42 28.63 -19.15
CA LEU A 428 1.40 28.69 -18.10
C LEU A 428 0.77 30.11 -17.98
N LEU A 429 1.39 31.12 -18.59
CA LEU A 429 1.00 32.53 -18.50
C LEU A 429 0.36 33.06 -19.78
N ARG A 430 0.36 32.29 -20.86
CA ARG A 430 -0.24 32.69 -22.14
C ARG A 430 -1.75 32.72 -22.01
N PRO A 431 -2.42 33.71 -22.60
CA PRO A 431 -3.88 33.84 -22.56
C PRO A 431 -4.62 32.67 -23.26
#